data_d4a64f9393c5eb3d683a51c17edac2b8
#
_entry.id   d4a64f9393c5eb3d683a51c17edac2b8
#
_cell.length_a   1.000
_cell.length_b   1.000
_cell.length_c   1.000
_cell.angle_alpha   90.00
_cell.angle_beta   90.00
_cell.angle_gamma   90.00
#
_symmetry.space_group_name_H-M   'P 1'
#
loop_
_entity.id
_entity.type
_entity.pdbx_description
1 polymer ?
#
loop_
_entity_poly.entity_id
_entity_poly.type
_entity_poly.pdbx_seq_one_letter_code
_entity_poly.pdbx_strand_id
1 'polypeptide(L)' 'MASQETPNYRLSRWAGTDRILVEEFNDNWDKIDTALKGNADGVAALQT' A
#
# COMPACT_ATOMS: atom_id res chain seq x y z
N MET A 1 -1.24 -16.05 -3.82
CA MET A 1 -1.87 -14.85 -4.40
C MET A 1 -2.88 -14.26 -3.43
N ALA A 2 -2.86 -12.93 -3.24
CA ALA A 2 -3.79 -12.29 -2.33
C ALA A 2 -5.20 -12.33 -2.90
N SER A 3 -6.18 -12.67 -2.06
CA SER A 3 -7.58 -12.75 -2.48
C SER A 3 -8.38 -11.50 -2.09
N GLN A 4 -7.79 -10.58 -1.35
CA GLN A 4 -8.46 -9.38 -0.87
C GLN A 4 -7.54 -8.18 -0.98
N GLU A 5 -8.13 -6.98 -0.86
CA GLU A 5 -7.40 -5.72 -0.90
C GLU A 5 -7.97 -4.77 0.15
N THR A 6 -7.14 -3.82 0.62
CA THR A 6 -7.63 -2.77 1.51
C THR A 6 -8.49 -1.79 0.72
N PRO A 7 -9.49 -1.14 1.37
CA PRO A 7 -10.47 -0.34 0.64
C PRO A 7 -9.93 0.99 0.10
N ASN A 8 -8.89 1.55 0.69
CA ASN A 8 -8.42 2.88 0.31
C ASN A 8 -7.29 2.82 -0.72
N TYR A 9 -6.19 2.16 -0.38
CA TYR A 9 -5.02 2.11 -1.25
C TYR A 9 -4.87 0.79 -1.99
N ARG A 10 -5.79 -0.14 -1.75
CA ARG A 10 -5.82 -1.44 -2.41
C ARG A 10 -4.54 -2.23 -2.18
N LEU A 11 -4.06 -2.19 -0.95
CA LEU A 11 -2.94 -3.03 -0.55
C LEU A 11 -3.40 -4.48 -0.50
N SER A 12 -2.55 -5.39 -0.93
CA SER A 12 -2.89 -6.81 -0.94
C SER A 12 -3.09 -7.33 0.48
N ARG A 13 -4.18 -8.05 0.68
CA ARG A 13 -4.48 -8.73 1.94
C ARG A 13 -4.64 -10.22 1.64
N TRP A 14 -4.07 -11.04 2.49
CA TRP A 14 -4.12 -12.50 2.30
C TRP A 14 -5.06 -13.12 3.32
N ALA A 15 -5.93 -14.03 2.84
CA ALA A 15 -6.68 -14.89 3.73
C ALA A 15 -5.74 -15.95 4.29
N GLY A 16 -6.16 -16.68 5.33
CA GLY A 16 -5.30 -17.66 5.99
C GLY A 16 -4.84 -18.79 5.09
N THR A 17 -5.54 -19.03 3.98
CA THR A 17 -5.21 -20.08 3.00
C THR A 17 -4.51 -19.53 1.76
N ASP A 18 -4.33 -18.22 1.66
CA ASP A 18 -3.72 -17.63 0.48
C ASP A 18 -2.20 -17.81 0.49
N ARG A 19 -1.64 -17.94 -0.70
CA ARG A 19 -0.20 -17.99 -0.88
C ARG A 19 0.34 -16.56 -0.95
N ILE A 20 1.35 -16.26 -0.13
CA ILE A 20 1.99 -14.96 -0.10
C ILE A 20 3.11 -14.94 -1.15
N LEU A 21 2.99 -14.03 -2.14
CA LEU A 21 4.00 -13.86 -3.17
C LEU A 21 4.85 -12.64 -2.86
N VAL A 22 6.14 -12.74 -3.13
CA VAL A 22 7.09 -11.64 -2.88
C VAL A 22 6.71 -10.41 -3.67
N GLU A 23 6.27 -10.57 -4.93
CA GLU A 23 5.85 -9.45 -5.77
C GLU A 23 4.71 -8.66 -5.14
N GLU A 24 3.72 -9.35 -4.60
CA GLU A 24 2.59 -8.69 -3.96
C GLU A 24 3.01 -7.95 -2.69
N PHE A 25 3.92 -8.55 -1.95
CA PHE A 25 4.46 -7.94 -0.74
C PHE A 25 5.22 -6.66 -1.06
N ASN A 26 6.08 -6.72 -2.07
CA ASN A 26 6.84 -5.55 -2.51
C ASN A 26 5.92 -4.46 -3.08
N ASP A 27 4.88 -4.83 -3.80
CA ASP A 27 3.89 -3.87 -4.29
C ASP A 27 3.22 -3.13 -3.14
N ASN A 28 2.93 -3.82 -2.04
CA ASN A 28 2.35 -3.19 -0.85
C ASN A 28 3.30 -2.12 -0.31
N TRP A 29 4.58 -2.43 -0.21
CA TRP A 29 5.58 -1.46 0.26
C TRP A 29 5.66 -0.25 -0.65
N ASP A 30 5.64 -0.47 -1.96
CA ASP A 30 5.67 0.61 -2.94
C ASP A 30 4.45 1.52 -2.81
N LYS A 31 3.27 0.94 -2.65
CA LYS A 31 2.03 1.70 -2.48
C LYS A 31 2.05 2.52 -1.21
N ILE A 32 2.52 1.94 -0.10
CA ILE A 32 2.63 2.64 1.17
C ILE A 32 3.61 3.81 1.05
N ASP A 33 4.76 3.56 0.46
CA ASP A 33 5.79 4.58 0.29
C ASP A 33 5.27 5.76 -0.53
N THR A 34 4.64 5.48 -1.65
CA THR A 34 4.08 6.51 -2.53
C THR A 34 2.99 7.31 -1.82
N ALA A 35 2.11 6.64 -1.08
CA ALA A 35 1.02 7.31 -0.36
C ALA A 35 1.55 8.21 0.74
N LEU A 36 2.55 7.74 1.50
CA LEU A 36 3.14 8.54 2.56
C LEU A 36 3.90 9.73 2.00
N LYS A 37 4.60 9.55 0.90
CA LYS A 37 5.32 10.64 0.24
C LYS A 37 4.35 11.70 -0.25
N GLY A 38 3.22 11.28 -0.84
CA GLY A 38 2.18 12.21 -1.29
C GLY A 38 1.58 13.01 -0.13
N ASN A 39 1.34 12.34 1.01
CA ASN A 39 0.85 13.02 2.20
C ASN A 39 1.86 14.03 2.74
N ALA A 40 3.13 13.65 2.79
CA ALA A 40 4.19 14.52 3.27
C ALA A 40 4.32 15.77 2.38
N ASP A 41 4.25 15.59 1.07
CA ASP A 41 4.30 16.70 0.12
C ASP A 41 3.10 17.61 0.26
N GLY A 42 1.91 17.05 0.48
CA GLY A 42 0.69 17.81 0.71
C GLY A 42 0.77 18.65 1.97
N VAL A 43 1.27 18.08 3.06
CA VAL A 43 1.44 18.82 4.32
C VAL A 43 2.46 19.93 4.17
N ALA A 44 3.58 19.66 3.50
CA ALA A 44 4.60 20.67 3.26
C ALA A 44 4.05 21.84 2.43
N ALA A 45 3.23 21.56 1.43
CA ALA A 45 2.60 22.59 0.61
C ALA A 45 1.64 23.46 1.42
N LEU A 46 0.90 22.87 2.37
CA LEU A 46 -0.03 23.59 3.20
C LEU A 46 0.67 24.47 4.26
N GLN A 47 1.88 24.09 4.65
CA GLN A 47 2.65 24.83 5.66
C GLN A 47 3.44 25.99 5.06
N THR A 48 3.55 26.05 3.79
CA THR A 48 4.22 27.16 3.10
C THR A 48 3.23 28.17 2.58
#